data_06a1c4b9e605e86d0c376550a75bbf6d
#
_entry.id   06a1c4b9e605e86d0c376550a75bbf6d
#
_cell.length_a   1.000
_cell.length_b   1.000
_cell.length_c   1.000
_cell.angle_alpha   90.00
_cell.angle_beta   90.00
_cell.angle_gamma   90.00
#
_symmetry.space_group_name_H-M   'P 1'
#
loop_
_entity.id
_entity.type
_entity.pdbx_description
1 polymer ?
#
loop_
_entity_poly.entity_id
_entity_poly.type
_entity_poly.pdbx_seq_one_letter_code
_entity_poly.pdbx_strand_id
1 'polypeptide(L)'
;TEEGYITKGDANPFTDQDGSEPPVQEGQIRAKALKVGGEVVVIPGIGVVVNGIGAAIESLQQTLAGLFGTRALLGTQGLAYILLGFGTITYVLSSVVERSGDKPRARDQTRRIEMLSPVTVIAVMAVALVLLLTASMLAPAGPQQFQFVSSESNAAGPSVIQQGTAENVTYRIPSNGPLPVVTIIEPTSPGVTITPREQYVAGGQTENVTITIEAPPETGVYTRTTHEYRYLAFLPAETILALHAVNPLAPLIVINFTIGTLFVLVAVLLIGLDPIRLTRGRRSIPMRVKLRRWLR
;
A
#
# COMPACT_ATOMS: atom_id res chain seq x y z
N THR A 1 10.85 -22.87 43.58
CA THR A 1 10.89 -21.37 43.57
C THR A 1 11.24 -20.97 42.17
N GLU A 2 10.22 -20.48 41.44
CA GLU A 2 10.47 -19.86 40.12
C GLU A 2 11.18 -18.52 40.37
N GLU A 3 12.47 -18.47 40.09
CA GLU A 3 13.25 -17.25 40.11
C GLU A 3 12.81 -16.39 38.92
N GLY A 4 12.22 -15.22 39.20
CA GLY A 4 11.80 -14.24 38.20
C GLY A 4 11.77 -12.84 38.78
N TYR A 5 11.59 -11.85 37.92
CA TYR A 5 11.50 -10.44 38.31
C TYR A 5 10.05 -10.07 38.59
N ILE A 6 9.85 -9.33 39.67
CA ILE A 6 8.58 -8.68 40.01
C ILE A 6 8.57 -7.32 39.34
N THR A 7 7.57 -7.04 38.54
CA THR A 7 7.43 -5.80 37.78
C THR A 7 6.32 -4.92 38.37
N LYS A 8 6.48 -3.62 38.20
CA LYS A 8 5.50 -2.63 38.64
C LYS A 8 5.56 -1.41 37.74
N GLY A 9 4.43 -1.02 37.19
CA GLY A 9 4.34 0.23 36.46
C GLY A 9 4.53 1.45 37.38
N ASP A 10 5.21 2.50 36.93
CA ASP A 10 5.53 3.69 37.73
C ASP A 10 4.27 4.36 38.35
N ALA A 11 3.16 4.34 37.64
CA ALA A 11 1.87 4.88 38.06
C ALA A 11 0.94 3.84 38.72
N ASN A 12 1.34 2.58 38.78
CA ASN A 12 0.52 1.52 39.35
C ASN A 12 0.85 1.35 40.86
N PRO A 13 -0.14 1.39 41.80
CA PRO A 13 0.10 1.15 43.23
C PRO A 13 0.42 -0.30 43.56
N PHE A 14 0.03 -1.26 42.72
CA PHE A 14 0.24 -2.70 42.90
C PHE A 14 1.32 -3.23 41.97
N THR A 15 1.95 -4.36 42.31
CA THR A 15 2.85 -5.10 41.44
C THR A 15 2.03 -5.86 40.38
N ASP A 16 2.61 -6.11 39.21
CA ASP A 16 1.91 -6.82 38.13
C ASP A 16 1.62 -8.29 38.55
N GLN A 17 2.36 -8.80 39.52
CA GLN A 17 2.23 -10.15 40.10
C GLN A 17 1.25 -10.24 41.28
N ASP A 18 0.67 -9.14 41.73
CA ASP A 18 -0.39 -9.17 42.78
C ASP A 18 -1.67 -9.87 42.31
N GLY A 19 -1.79 -10.11 41.00
CA GLY A 19 -2.80 -10.96 40.40
C GLY A 19 -2.31 -12.43 40.24
N SER A 20 -2.77 -13.08 39.20
CA SER A 20 -2.38 -14.44 38.83
C SER A 20 -1.22 -14.53 37.84
N GLU A 21 -0.57 -13.43 37.53
CA GLU A 21 0.53 -13.40 36.56
C GLU A 21 1.82 -13.95 37.16
N PRO A 22 2.56 -14.81 36.40
CA PRO A 22 3.83 -15.34 36.86
C PRO A 22 4.93 -14.27 36.83
N PRO A 23 6.01 -14.42 37.65
CA PRO A 23 7.17 -13.56 37.60
C PRO A 23 7.82 -13.51 36.20
N VAL A 24 8.29 -12.33 35.80
CA VAL A 24 8.90 -12.11 34.49
C VAL A 24 10.27 -12.82 34.43
N GLN A 25 10.44 -13.71 33.48
CA GLN A 25 11.69 -14.44 33.24
C GLN A 25 12.76 -13.54 32.59
N GLU A 26 14.04 -13.81 32.85
CA GLU A 26 15.14 -13.02 32.29
C GLU A 26 15.11 -12.94 30.75
N GLY A 27 14.72 -14.02 30.08
CA GLY A 27 14.56 -14.09 28.62
C GLY A 27 13.42 -13.22 28.04
N GLN A 28 12.52 -12.74 28.88
CA GLN A 28 11.43 -11.85 28.49
C GLN A 28 11.83 -10.36 28.53
N ILE A 29 12.97 -10.05 29.20
CA ILE A 29 13.49 -8.67 29.28
C ILE A 29 14.16 -8.31 27.96
N ARG A 30 13.56 -7.39 27.22
CA ARG A 30 14.05 -6.94 25.91
C ARG A 30 15.09 -5.82 26.00
N ALA A 31 14.95 -4.93 26.98
CA ALA A 31 15.84 -3.80 27.17
C ALA A 31 15.74 -3.26 28.58
N LYS A 32 16.79 -2.55 29.04
CA LYS A 32 16.79 -1.77 30.28
C LYS A 32 17.05 -0.30 29.95
N ALA A 33 16.36 0.61 30.65
CA ALA A 33 16.66 2.03 30.52
C ALA A 33 18.04 2.34 31.09
N LEU A 34 18.84 3.13 30.36
CA LEU A 34 20.14 3.59 30.84
C LEU A 34 19.92 4.53 32.02
N LYS A 35 20.60 4.23 33.14
CA LYS A 35 20.62 5.08 34.34
C LYS A 35 22.02 5.63 34.57
N VAL A 36 22.12 6.93 34.82
CA VAL A 36 23.35 7.61 35.21
C VAL A 36 23.11 8.33 36.52
N GLY A 37 23.86 8.02 37.55
CA GLY A 37 23.68 8.58 38.89
C GLY A 37 22.38 8.17 39.57
N GLY A 38 21.71 7.06 39.12
CA GLY A 38 20.44 6.59 39.67
C GLY A 38 19.19 7.10 38.90
N GLU A 39 19.38 8.09 38.05
CA GLU A 39 18.30 8.65 37.24
C GLU A 39 18.32 8.06 35.82
N VAL A 40 17.11 7.87 35.24
CA VAL A 40 16.95 7.41 33.85
C VAL A 40 17.36 8.53 32.91
N VAL A 41 18.27 8.21 31.96
CA VAL A 41 18.67 9.15 30.92
C VAL A 41 17.50 9.36 29.95
N VAL A 42 16.91 10.53 29.99
CA VAL A 42 15.80 10.95 29.10
C VAL A 42 16.31 12.05 28.18
N ILE A 43 16.09 11.92 26.88
CA ILE A 43 16.31 13.00 25.92
C ILE A 43 15.01 13.80 25.83
N PRO A 44 14.94 15.01 26.41
CA PRO A 44 13.73 15.80 26.42
C PRO A 44 13.31 16.15 24.98
N GLY A 45 12.00 16.06 24.69
CA GLY A 45 11.45 16.42 23.40
C GLY A 45 11.55 15.38 22.29
N ILE A 46 12.37 14.31 22.43
CA ILE A 46 12.48 13.28 21.40
C ILE A 46 11.14 12.60 21.10
N GLY A 47 10.34 12.37 22.13
CA GLY A 47 8.99 11.79 21.97
C GLY A 47 8.08 12.66 21.13
N VAL A 48 8.14 13.98 21.28
CA VAL A 48 7.34 14.94 20.49
C VAL A 48 7.76 14.87 19.02
N VAL A 49 9.08 14.82 18.75
CA VAL A 49 9.62 14.71 17.38
C VAL A 49 9.24 13.38 16.75
N VAL A 50 9.42 12.27 17.46
CA VAL A 50 9.07 10.92 16.95
C VAL A 50 7.58 10.80 16.69
N ASN A 51 6.74 11.25 17.62
CA ASN A 51 5.28 11.24 17.46
C ASN A 51 4.84 12.18 16.32
N GLY A 52 5.47 13.34 16.17
CA GLY A 52 5.20 14.26 15.06
C GLY A 52 5.55 13.68 13.70
N ILE A 53 6.69 13.00 13.59
CA ILE A 53 7.08 12.28 12.36
C ILE A 53 6.11 11.13 12.10
N GLY A 54 5.77 10.36 13.12
CA GLY A 54 4.80 9.26 13.01
C GLY A 54 3.44 9.76 12.50
N ALA A 55 2.90 10.82 13.09
CA ALA A 55 1.64 11.43 12.66
C ALA A 55 1.69 11.98 11.23
N ALA A 56 2.80 12.58 10.81
CA ALA A 56 2.99 13.06 9.45
C ALA A 56 3.02 11.91 8.43
N ILE A 57 3.72 10.81 8.75
CA ILE A 57 3.76 9.61 7.91
C ILE A 57 2.36 8.99 7.81
N GLU A 58 1.65 8.87 8.93
CA GLU A 58 0.30 8.31 8.97
C GLU A 58 -0.69 9.16 8.15
N SER A 59 -0.62 10.48 8.27
CA SER A 59 -1.43 11.41 7.46
C SER A 59 -1.16 11.26 5.96
N LEU A 60 0.12 11.14 5.57
CA LEU A 60 0.51 10.88 4.19
C LEU A 60 -0.03 9.53 3.70
N GLN A 61 0.10 8.48 4.50
CA GLN A 61 -0.43 7.15 4.19
C GLN A 61 -1.94 7.16 4.03
N GLN A 62 -2.67 7.83 4.92
CA GLN A 62 -4.13 7.96 4.86
C GLN A 62 -4.56 8.72 3.60
N THR A 63 -3.88 9.81 3.26
CA THR A 63 -4.15 10.57 2.04
C THR A 63 -3.94 9.74 0.78
N LEU A 64 -2.81 9.03 0.70
CA LEU A 64 -2.51 8.15 -0.44
C LEU A 64 -3.46 6.96 -0.48
N ALA A 65 -3.77 6.35 0.67
CA ALA A 65 -4.73 5.26 0.76
C ALA A 65 -6.13 5.69 0.30
N GLY A 66 -6.54 6.91 0.61
CA GLY A 66 -7.79 7.50 0.13
C GLY A 66 -7.78 7.75 -1.39
N LEU A 67 -6.67 8.29 -1.93
CA LEU A 67 -6.53 8.53 -3.36
C LEU A 67 -6.54 7.24 -4.19
N PHE A 68 -5.88 6.19 -3.70
CA PHE A 68 -5.77 4.91 -4.41
C PHE A 68 -6.85 3.90 -4.00
N GLY A 69 -7.72 4.26 -3.05
CA GLY A 69 -8.79 3.38 -2.58
C GLY A 69 -8.30 2.09 -1.92
N THR A 70 -7.09 2.09 -1.33
CA THR A 70 -6.47 0.88 -0.77
C THR A 70 -5.95 1.08 0.64
N ARG A 71 -6.21 0.11 1.52
CA ARG A 71 -5.66 0.07 2.88
C ARG A 71 -4.22 -0.44 2.95
N ALA A 72 -3.70 -1.03 1.86
CA ALA A 72 -2.35 -1.59 1.85
C ALA A 72 -1.24 -0.54 1.95
N LEU A 73 -1.57 0.73 1.73
CA LEU A 73 -0.64 1.85 1.96
C LEU A 73 -0.57 2.27 3.44
N LEU A 74 -1.37 1.66 4.31
CA LEU A 74 -1.35 1.93 5.76
C LEU A 74 -0.36 0.99 6.47
N GLY A 75 0.15 1.45 7.61
CA GLY A 75 1.08 0.68 8.45
C GLY A 75 2.49 0.55 7.86
N THR A 76 3.30 -0.33 8.46
CA THR A 76 4.72 -0.49 8.11
C THR A 76 4.96 -1.01 6.70
N GLN A 77 4.11 -1.94 6.23
CA GLN A 77 4.18 -2.44 4.85
C GLN A 77 3.81 -1.35 3.85
N GLY A 78 2.78 -0.55 4.16
CA GLY A 78 2.37 0.58 3.32
C GLY A 78 3.48 1.62 3.17
N LEU A 79 4.21 1.90 4.25
CA LEU A 79 5.39 2.76 4.20
C LEU A 79 6.46 2.21 3.25
N ALA A 80 6.71 0.90 3.28
CA ALA A 80 7.66 0.26 2.38
C ALA A 80 7.25 0.40 0.91
N TYR A 81 5.96 0.25 0.58
CA TYR A 81 5.44 0.45 -0.77
C TYR A 81 5.56 1.91 -1.23
N ILE A 82 5.27 2.87 -0.34
CA ILE A 82 5.42 4.31 -0.64
C ILE A 82 6.89 4.65 -0.91
N LEU A 83 7.80 4.16 -0.07
CA LEU A 83 9.24 4.38 -0.24
C LEU A 83 9.78 3.73 -1.52
N LEU A 84 9.34 2.51 -1.83
CA LEU A 84 9.70 1.82 -3.07
C LEU A 84 9.20 2.60 -4.29
N GLY A 85 7.93 3.02 -4.29
CA GLY A 85 7.35 3.82 -5.37
C GLY A 85 8.07 5.15 -5.57
N PHE A 86 8.29 5.89 -4.48
CA PHE A 86 9.03 7.15 -4.50
C PHE A 86 10.48 6.96 -4.97
N GLY A 87 11.18 5.95 -4.46
CA GLY A 87 12.55 5.60 -4.88
C GLY A 87 12.63 5.26 -6.36
N THR A 88 11.67 4.46 -6.85
CA THR A 88 11.60 4.09 -8.27
C THR A 88 11.36 5.31 -9.16
N ILE A 89 10.38 6.16 -8.80
CA ILE A 89 10.09 7.40 -9.53
C ILE A 89 11.32 8.32 -9.53
N THR A 90 11.96 8.50 -8.38
CA THR A 90 13.16 9.34 -8.26
C THR A 90 14.32 8.79 -9.10
N TYR A 91 14.55 7.47 -9.05
CA TYR A 91 15.56 6.80 -9.86
C TYR A 91 15.31 6.97 -11.36
N VAL A 92 14.08 6.76 -11.79
CA VAL A 92 13.69 6.94 -13.20
C VAL A 92 13.86 8.39 -13.61
N LEU A 93 13.39 9.36 -12.82
CA LEU A 93 13.57 10.78 -13.09
C LEU A 93 15.05 11.16 -13.16
N SER A 94 15.88 10.69 -12.22
CA SER A 94 17.32 10.93 -12.21
C SER A 94 17.99 10.35 -13.46
N SER A 95 17.70 9.11 -13.80
CA SER A 95 18.27 8.45 -14.99
C SER A 95 17.88 9.15 -16.31
N VAL A 96 16.69 9.77 -16.31
CA VAL A 96 16.20 10.59 -17.42
C VAL A 96 16.99 11.89 -17.54
N VAL A 97 17.17 12.58 -16.42
CA VAL A 97 17.93 13.84 -16.36
C VAL A 97 19.41 13.59 -16.73
N GLU A 98 20.01 12.50 -16.26
CA GLU A 98 21.40 12.17 -16.61
C GLU A 98 21.59 11.80 -18.08
N ARG A 99 20.64 11.07 -18.69
CA ARG A 99 20.69 10.75 -20.14
C ARG A 99 20.48 11.98 -21.03
N SER A 100 19.77 12.98 -20.52
CA SER A 100 19.58 14.27 -21.23
C SER A 100 20.78 15.22 -21.06
N GLY A 101 21.73 14.90 -20.19
CA GLY A 101 22.96 15.64 -19.95
C GLY A 101 24.09 15.15 -20.84
N ASP A 102 24.18 15.64 -22.07
CA ASP A 102 25.43 15.57 -22.84
C ASP A 102 26.55 16.22 -22.04
N LYS A 103 27.66 15.47 -21.83
CA LYS A 103 28.83 15.96 -21.04
C LYS A 103 29.27 17.29 -21.62
N PRO A 104 29.30 18.38 -20.84
CA PRO A 104 29.71 19.67 -21.38
C PRO A 104 31.20 19.62 -21.72
N ARG A 105 31.53 19.69 -23.00
CA ARG A 105 32.83 20.20 -23.39
C ARG A 105 32.91 21.64 -22.90
N ALA A 106 33.88 21.90 -22.02
CA ALA A 106 34.18 23.22 -21.49
C ALA A 106 34.47 24.20 -22.66
N ARG A 107 33.49 24.93 -23.12
CA ARG A 107 33.63 26.23 -23.83
C ARG A 107 32.38 26.68 -24.60
N ASP A 108 31.21 26.71 -23.91
CA ASP A 108 30.17 27.59 -24.45
C ASP A 108 29.20 28.01 -23.31
N GLN A 109 29.41 29.23 -22.82
CA GLN A 109 28.53 29.85 -21.82
C GLN A 109 27.28 30.45 -22.44
N THR A 110 26.87 30.04 -23.63
CA THR A 110 25.71 30.58 -24.32
C THR A 110 24.54 29.59 -24.31
N ARG A 111 23.55 29.94 -23.45
CA ARG A 111 22.17 29.38 -23.47
C ARG A 111 22.05 27.87 -23.45
N ARG A 112 22.12 27.27 -22.27
CA ARG A 112 21.50 25.94 -22.05
C ARG A 112 19.97 26.06 -22.21
N ILE A 113 19.48 25.68 -23.36
CA ILE A 113 18.09 25.27 -23.54
C ILE A 113 18.07 23.83 -23.04
N GLU A 114 17.53 23.60 -21.85
CA GLU A 114 17.26 22.25 -21.37
C GLU A 114 16.17 21.67 -22.28
N MET A 115 16.55 20.76 -23.17
CA MET A 115 15.63 20.02 -24.02
C MET A 115 15.26 18.74 -23.29
N LEU A 116 14.01 18.61 -22.86
CA LEU A 116 13.45 17.35 -22.39
C LEU A 116 13.05 16.52 -23.60
N SER A 117 13.54 15.28 -23.67
CA SER A 117 13.09 14.31 -24.67
C SER A 117 11.63 13.93 -24.38
N PRO A 118 10.68 14.14 -25.30
CA PRO A 118 9.28 13.73 -25.11
C PRO A 118 9.16 12.24 -24.82
N VAL A 119 9.97 11.42 -25.50
CA VAL A 119 10.01 9.97 -25.32
C VAL A 119 10.31 9.60 -23.87
N THR A 120 11.21 10.33 -23.23
CA THR A 120 11.59 10.07 -21.86
C THR A 120 10.48 10.47 -20.87
N VAL A 121 9.83 11.60 -21.12
CA VAL A 121 8.67 12.03 -20.32
C VAL A 121 7.54 11.02 -20.44
N ILE A 122 7.20 10.59 -21.67
CA ILE A 122 6.16 9.61 -21.93
C ILE A 122 6.51 8.27 -21.25
N ALA A 123 7.77 7.82 -21.33
CA ALA A 123 8.22 6.57 -20.72
C ALA A 123 8.10 6.62 -19.18
N VAL A 124 8.49 7.73 -18.54
CA VAL A 124 8.34 7.91 -17.08
C VAL A 124 6.88 7.89 -16.67
N MET A 125 6.03 8.61 -17.41
CA MET A 125 4.59 8.64 -17.14
C MET A 125 3.95 7.26 -17.33
N ALA A 126 4.35 6.52 -18.38
CA ALA A 126 3.86 5.16 -18.62
C ALA A 126 4.26 4.19 -17.50
N VAL A 127 5.52 4.25 -17.05
CA VAL A 127 5.99 3.43 -15.92
C VAL A 127 5.22 3.78 -14.65
N ALA A 128 5.06 5.07 -14.35
CA ALA A 128 4.30 5.52 -13.18
C ALA A 128 2.85 5.02 -13.23
N LEU A 129 2.20 5.11 -14.40
CA LEU A 129 0.84 4.62 -14.61
C LEU A 129 0.75 3.10 -14.37
N VAL A 130 1.65 2.31 -14.95
CA VAL A 130 1.69 0.84 -14.79
C VAL A 130 1.92 0.46 -13.33
N LEU A 131 2.83 1.14 -12.62
CA LEU A 131 3.06 0.90 -11.20
C LEU A 131 1.81 1.20 -10.37
N LEU A 132 1.12 2.29 -10.68
CA LEU A 132 -0.12 2.68 -10.02
C LEU A 132 -1.22 1.63 -10.22
N LEU A 133 -1.45 1.20 -11.46
CA LEU A 133 -2.44 0.17 -11.80
C LEU A 133 -2.11 -1.16 -11.11
N THR A 134 -0.84 -1.56 -11.15
CA THR A 134 -0.37 -2.77 -10.46
C THR A 134 -0.63 -2.69 -8.97
N ALA A 135 -0.28 -1.57 -8.34
CA ALA A 135 -0.50 -1.36 -6.92
C ALA A 135 -2.00 -1.41 -6.56
N SER A 136 -2.87 -0.80 -7.38
CA SER A 136 -4.31 -0.82 -7.13
C SER A 136 -4.94 -2.22 -7.21
N MET A 137 -4.34 -3.13 -7.98
CA MET A 137 -4.78 -4.52 -8.08
C MET A 137 -4.19 -5.41 -6.99
N LEU A 138 -2.88 -5.28 -6.71
CA LEU A 138 -2.19 -6.16 -5.76
C LEU A 138 -2.38 -5.76 -4.30
N ALA A 139 -2.49 -4.47 -4.01
CA ALA A 139 -2.52 -3.98 -2.64
C ALA A 139 -3.75 -4.43 -1.84
N PRO A 140 -4.99 -4.44 -2.39
CA PRO A 140 -6.15 -4.97 -1.68
C PRO A 140 -6.31 -6.48 -1.81
N ALA A 141 -5.53 -7.13 -2.69
CA ALA A 141 -5.52 -8.57 -2.90
C ALA A 141 -4.66 -9.29 -1.85
N GLY A 142 -4.78 -10.60 -1.78
CA GLY A 142 -3.91 -11.43 -0.95
C GLY A 142 -4.65 -12.41 -0.05
N PRO A 143 -3.92 -13.07 0.86
CA PRO A 143 -4.50 -14.05 1.75
C PRO A 143 -5.38 -13.39 2.82
N GLN A 144 -6.60 -13.92 2.98
CA GLN A 144 -7.53 -13.57 4.06
C GLN A 144 -7.61 -14.75 5.03
N GLN A 145 -7.47 -14.46 6.33
CA GLN A 145 -7.48 -15.49 7.38
C GLN A 145 -8.74 -15.35 8.25
N PHE A 146 -9.40 -16.48 8.46
CA PHE A 146 -10.57 -16.60 9.30
C PHE A 146 -10.21 -17.54 10.47
N GLN A 147 -10.10 -16.97 11.66
CA GLN A 147 -9.84 -17.73 12.87
C GLN A 147 -11.16 -18.00 13.60
N PHE A 148 -11.38 -19.25 14.01
CA PHE A 148 -12.57 -19.65 14.75
C PHE A 148 -12.24 -20.79 15.73
N VAL A 149 -13.15 -20.98 16.67
CA VAL A 149 -13.09 -22.05 17.67
C VAL A 149 -14.13 -23.08 17.29
N SER A 150 -13.71 -24.36 17.10
CA SER A 150 -14.60 -25.50 17.03
C SER A 150 -14.94 -25.96 18.45
N SER A 151 -16.23 -25.97 18.81
CA SER A 151 -16.71 -26.30 20.17
C SER A 151 -17.80 -27.35 20.13
N GLU A 152 -17.85 -28.19 21.16
CA GLU A 152 -18.95 -29.16 21.35
C GLU A 152 -20.29 -28.47 21.64
N SER A 153 -20.24 -27.33 22.31
CA SER A 153 -21.44 -26.58 22.65
C SER A 153 -21.77 -25.55 21.57
N ASN A 154 -23.06 -25.39 21.26
CA ASN A 154 -23.57 -24.31 20.43
C ASN A 154 -23.57 -22.98 21.21
N ALA A 155 -22.39 -22.62 21.74
CA ALA A 155 -22.22 -21.34 22.44
C ALA A 155 -22.24 -20.23 21.39
N ALA A 156 -23.28 -19.39 21.41
CA ALA A 156 -23.38 -18.23 20.55
C ALA A 156 -22.27 -17.22 20.91
N GLY A 157 -21.22 -17.22 20.13
CA GLY A 157 -20.12 -16.25 20.22
C GLY A 157 -19.60 -15.91 18.84
N PRO A 158 -19.10 -14.69 18.64
CA PRO A 158 -18.44 -14.36 17.38
C PRO A 158 -17.24 -15.28 17.19
N SER A 159 -17.21 -15.99 16.07
CA SER A 159 -16.13 -16.93 15.73
C SER A 159 -16.13 -18.26 16.50
N VAL A 160 -17.27 -18.72 17.03
CA VAL A 160 -17.42 -20.07 17.58
C VAL A 160 -18.36 -20.86 16.68
N ILE A 161 -17.88 -21.95 16.11
CA ILE A 161 -18.65 -22.84 15.23
C ILE A 161 -18.77 -24.20 15.94
N GLN A 162 -19.98 -24.75 15.95
CA GLN A 162 -20.19 -26.08 16.52
C GLN A 162 -19.43 -27.13 15.69
N GLN A 163 -18.77 -28.06 16.36
CA GLN A 163 -17.99 -29.11 15.68
C GLN A 163 -18.83 -29.86 14.64
N GLY A 164 -18.23 -30.15 13.49
CA GLY A 164 -18.89 -30.86 12.39
C GLY A 164 -20.02 -30.09 11.70
N THR A 165 -20.21 -28.78 12.00
CA THR A 165 -21.17 -27.91 11.33
C THR A 165 -20.48 -26.86 10.48
N ALA A 166 -21.26 -26.18 9.63
CA ALA A 166 -20.77 -25.09 8.80
C ALA A 166 -21.46 -23.79 9.18
N GLU A 167 -20.71 -22.69 9.14
CA GLU A 167 -21.22 -21.35 9.39
C GLU A 167 -20.92 -20.42 8.20
N ASN A 168 -21.85 -19.52 7.93
CA ASN A 168 -21.75 -18.56 6.84
C ASN A 168 -21.23 -17.21 7.35
N VAL A 169 -20.10 -16.78 6.83
CA VAL A 169 -19.50 -15.48 7.10
C VAL A 169 -19.70 -14.56 5.91
N THR A 170 -20.29 -13.40 6.12
CA THR A 170 -20.42 -12.38 5.07
C THR A 170 -19.12 -11.61 4.93
N TYR A 171 -18.48 -11.76 3.77
CA TYR A 171 -17.28 -11.01 3.43
C TYR A 171 -17.61 -9.85 2.49
N ARG A 172 -17.16 -8.65 2.84
CA ARG A 172 -17.40 -7.42 2.09
C ARG A 172 -16.23 -7.10 1.18
N ILE A 173 -16.52 -6.91 -0.09
CA ILE A 173 -15.55 -6.54 -1.13
C ILE A 173 -15.81 -5.08 -1.54
N PRO A 174 -15.11 -4.10 -0.96
CA PRO A 174 -15.26 -2.71 -1.36
C PRO A 174 -14.43 -2.40 -2.62
N SER A 175 -15.03 -1.68 -3.58
CA SER A 175 -14.29 -0.96 -4.62
C SER A 175 -14.19 0.49 -4.20
N ASN A 176 -13.13 0.85 -3.46
CA ASN A 176 -12.96 2.20 -2.93
C ASN A 176 -12.53 3.23 -3.99
N GLY A 177 -12.15 2.78 -5.18
CA GLY A 177 -11.75 3.65 -6.30
C GLY A 177 -12.89 3.90 -7.28
N PRO A 178 -12.72 4.85 -8.22
CA PRO A 178 -13.71 5.16 -9.25
C PRO A 178 -13.84 4.07 -10.32
N LEU A 179 -12.89 3.15 -10.39
CA LEU A 179 -12.84 2.11 -11.41
C LEU A 179 -13.48 0.82 -10.91
N PRO A 180 -14.25 0.13 -11.76
CA PRO A 180 -14.79 -1.16 -11.41
C PRO A 180 -13.69 -2.23 -11.34
N VAL A 181 -13.92 -3.26 -10.52
CA VAL A 181 -12.99 -4.37 -10.34
C VAL A 181 -13.70 -5.72 -10.49
N VAL A 182 -12.98 -6.70 -10.98
CA VAL A 182 -13.36 -8.11 -10.93
C VAL A 182 -12.55 -8.75 -9.81
N THR A 183 -13.23 -9.30 -8.83
CA THR A 183 -12.61 -9.99 -7.68
C THR A 183 -12.87 -11.47 -7.79
N ILE A 184 -11.83 -12.28 -7.59
CA ILE A 184 -11.89 -13.73 -7.55
C ILE A 184 -11.38 -14.15 -6.18
N ILE A 185 -12.17 -14.99 -5.46
CA ILE A 185 -11.76 -15.50 -4.15
C ILE A 185 -11.67 -17.01 -4.25
N GLU A 186 -10.48 -17.52 -3.97
CA GLU A 186 -10.17 -18.94 -3.99
C GLU A 186 -9.97 -19.50 -2.58
N PRO A 187 -10.57 -20.65 -2.24
CA PRO A 187 -10.29 -21.33 -0.99
C PRO A 187 -8.87 -21.91 -1.03
N THR A 188 -8.06 -21.59 -0.03
CA THR A 188 -6.69 -22.13 0.11
C THR A 188 -6.64 -23.21 1.19
N SER A 189 -7.65 -23.24 2.07
CA SER A 189 -7.80 -24.27 3.13
C SER A 189 -8.98 -25.21 2.84
N PRO A 190 -8.92 -26.48 3.26
CA PRO A 190 -10.05 -27.39 3.16
C PRO A 190 -11.22 -26.91 4.04
N GLY A 191 -12.46 -27.30 3.71
CA GLY A 191 -13.66 -26.91 4.46
C GLY A 191 -14.03 -25.43 4.32
N VAL A 192 -13.65 -24.80 3.23
CA VAL A 192 -14.08 -23.44 2.86
C VAL A 192 -14.78 -23.47 1.51
N THR A 193 -16.01 -22.97 1.47
CA THR A 193 -16.77 -22.78 0.24
C THR A 193 -17.13 -21.31 0.08
N ILE A 194 -17.03 -20.78 -1.13
CA ILE A 194 -17.22 -19.36 -1.42
C ILE A 194 -18.32 -19.22 -2.49
N THR A 195 -19.30 -18.35 -2.22
CA THR A 195 -20.43 -18.13 -3.11
C THR A 195 -20.83 -16.64 -3.15
N PRO A 196 -20.78 -15.97 -4.31
CA PRO A 196 -20.10 -16.40 -5.54
C PRO A 196 -18.57 -16.33 -5.40
N ARG A 197 -17.81 -17.12 -6.16
CA ARG A 197 -16.34 -17.05 -6.19
C ARG A 197 -15.83 -15.84 -6.96
N GLU A 198 -16.61 -15.39 -7.90
CA GLU A 198 -16.29 -14.32 -8.84
C GLU A 198 -17.31 -13.22 -8.68
N GLN A 199 -16.86 -12.00 -8.47
CA GLN A 199 -17.71 -10.85 -8.24
C GLN A 199 -17.22 -9.64 -9.03
N TYR A 200 -18.12 -9.05 -9.82
CA TYR A 200 -17.91 -7.72 -10.40
C TYR A 200 -18.38 -6.67 -9.41
N VAL A 201 -17.50 -5.75 -9.05
CA VAL A 201 -17.81 -4.64 -8.13
C VAL A 201 -17.64 -3.33 -8.88
N ALA A 202 -18.75 -2.57 -9.01
CA ALA A 202 -18.70 -1.26 -9.64
C ALA A 202 -17.87 -0.27 -8.80
N GLY A 203 -17.29 0.74 -9.46
CA GLY A 203 -16.50 1.76 -8.77
C GLY A 203 -17.28 2.45 -7.65
N GLY A 204 -16.69 2.56 -6.48
CA GLY A 204 -17.32 3.14 -5.29
C GLY A 204 -18.40 2.28 -4.62
N GLN A 205 -18.62 1.06 -5.10
CA GLN A 205 -19.61 0.14 -4.52
C GLN A 205 -18.95 -0.92 -3.62
N THR A 206 -19.79 -1.57 -2.84
CA THR A 206 -19.38 -2.70 -2.00
C THR A 206 -20.32 -3.86 -2.27
N GLU A 207 -19.74 -5.01 -2.61
CA GLU A 207 -20.49 -6.24 -2.81
C GLU A 207 -20.20 -7.24 -1.68
N ASN A 208 -21.15 -8.13 -1.43
CA ASN A 208 -21.05 -9.13 -0.38
C ASN A 208 -20.88 -10.52 -1.00
N VAL A 209 -19.95 -11.28 -0.42
CA VAL A 209 -19.72 -12.68 -0.75
C VAL A 209 -19.92 -13.51 0.50
N THR A 210 -20.57 -14.66 0.39
CA THR A 210 -20.74 -15.58 1.48
C THR A 210 -19.60 -16.60 1.48
N ILE A 211 -18.86 -16.65 2.58
CA ILE A 211 -17.84 -17.65 2.84
C ILE A 211 -18.40 -18.63 3.87
N THR A 212 -18.59 -19.86 3.44
CA THR A 212 -19.03 -20.95 4.32
C THR A 212 -17.81 -21.68 4.86
N ILE A 213 -17.69 -21.73 6.18
CA ILE A 213 -16.57 -22.35 6.89
C ILE A 213 -17.08 -23.57 7.64
N GLU A 214 -16.51 -24.74 7.33
CA GLU A 214 -16.79 -26.00 8.01
C GLU A 214 -15.83 -26.19 9.19
N ALA A 215 -16.40 -26.40 10.38
CA ALA A 215 -15.64 -26.73 11.57
C ALA A 215 -15.26 -28.23 11.56
N PRO A 216 -13.99 -28.55 11.89
CA PRO A 216 -13.59 -29.94 12.08
C PRO A 216 -14.39 -30.62 13.21
N PRO A 217 -14.46 -31.97 13.21
CA PRO A 217 -15.14 -32.72 14.28
C PRO A 217 -14.40 -32.68 15.62
N GLU A 218 -13.20 -32.11 15.66
CA GLU A 218 -12.38 -31.97 16.87
C GLU A 218 -12.52 -30.57 17.43
N THR A 219 -12.53 -30.44 18.75
CA THR A 219 -12.52 -29.15 19.44
C THR A 219 -11.14 -28.47 19.32
N GLY A 220 -11.10 -27.20 19.11
CA GLY A 220 -9.83 -26.46 19.01
C GLY A 220 -9.96 -25.13 18.31
N VAL A 221 -8.83 -24.42 18.24
CA VAL A 221 -8.71 -23.16 17.49
C VAL A 221 -8.17 -23.45 16.09
N TYR A 222 -8.92 -23.05 15.08
CA TYR A 222 -8.59 -23.29 13.69
C TYR A 222 -8.50 -22.00 12.92
N THR A 223 -7.64 -22.01 11.90
CA THR A 223 -7.51 -20.91 10.95
C THR A 223 -7.77 -21.45 9.56
N ARG A 224 -8.69 -20.81 8.84
CA ARG A 224 -8.95 -21.07 7.42
C ARG A 224 -8.48 -19.89 6.60
N THR A 225 -7.94 -20.16 5.43
CA THR A 225 -7.35 -19.16 4.57
C THR A 225 -8.01 -19.20 3.20
N THR A 226 -8.32 -18.03 2.68
CA THR A 226 -8.73 -17.82 1.29
C THR A 226 -7.73 -16.87 0.63
N HIS A 227 -7.63 -16.91 -0.68
CA HIS A 227 -6.83 -15.94 -1.43
C HIS A 227 -7.73 -15.09 -2.30
N GLU A 228 -7.64 -13.78 -2.13
CA GLU A 228 -8.38 -12.81 -2.92
C GLU A 228 -7.49 -12.24 -4.01
N TYR A 229 -7.97 -12.27 -5.25
CA TYR A 229 -7.36 -11.64 -6.42
C TYR A 229 -8.26 -10.51 -6.89
N ARG A 230 -7.68 -9.37 -7.24
CA ARG A 230 -8.40 -8.21 -7.77
C ARG A 230 -7.80 -7.73 -9.07
N TYR A 231 -8.66 -7.52 -10.05
CA TYR A 231 -8.29 -7.03 -11.36
C TYR A 231 -9.16 -5.84 -11.74
N LEU A 232 -8.57 -4.80 -12.30
CA LEU A 232 -9.33 -3.69 -12.87
C LEU A 232 -10.15 -4.20 -14.07
N ALA A 233 -11.44 -3.87 -14.12
CA ALA A 233 -12.35 -4.33 -15.15
C ALA A 233 -12.21 -3.53 -16.46
N PHE A 234 -10.97 -3.45 -17.00
CA PHE A 234 -10.68 -2.87 -18.31
C PHE A 234 -10.88 -3.86 -19.45
N LEU A 235 -10.90 -5.14 -19.13
CA LEU A 235 -11.23 -6.23 -20.05
C LEU A 235 -12.60 -6.79 -19.67
N PRO A 236 -13.31 -7.45 -20.60
CA PRO A 236 -14.51 -8.20 -20.28
C PRO A 236 -14.23 -9.22 -19.15
N ALA A 237 -15.17 -9.37 -18.23
CA ALA A 237 -15.01 -10.26 -17.07
C ALA A 237 -14.63 -11.69 -17.49
N GLU A 238 -15.27 -12.21 -18.52
CA GLU A 238 -14.97 -13.54 -19.08
C GLU A 238 -13.51 -13.68 -19.53
N THR A 239 -12.94 -12.62 -20.13
CA THR A 239 -11.53 -12.61 -20.54
C THR A 239 -10.60 -12.62 -19.32
N ILE A 240 -10.94 -11.85 -18.28
CA ILE A 240 -10.18 -11.82 -17.02
C ILE A 240 -10.19 -13.19 -16.37
N LEU A 241 -11.36 -13.85 -16.31
CA LEU A 241 -11.53 -15.19 -15.76
C LEU A 241 -10.75 -16.24 -16.56
N ALA A 242 -10.83 -16.20 -17.89
CA ALA A 242 -10.07 -17.10 -18.75
C ALA A 242 -8.55 -16.95 -18.56
N LEU A 243 -8.06 -15.72 -18.46
CA LEU A 243 -6.64 -15.43 -18.18
C LEU A 243 -6.24 -15.90 -16.78
N HIS A 244 -7.09 -15.68 -15.79
CA HIS A 244 -6.86 -16.11 -14.41
C HIS A 244 -6.76 -17.63 -14.30
N ALA A 245 -7.61 -18.37 -15.03
CA ALA A 245 -7.58 -19.83 -15.07
C ALA A 245 -6.25 -20.40 -15.61
N VAL A 246 -5.55 -19.65 -16.49
CA VAL A 246 -4.22 -20.02 -16.97
C VAL A 246 -3.16 -19.70 -15.93
N ASN A 247 -3.18 -18.47 -15.39
CA ASN A 247 -2.26 -18.02 -14.35
C ASN A 247 -2.82 -16.76 -13.67
N PRO A 248 -2.83 -16.70 -12.34
CA PRO A 248 -3.32 -15.51 -11.61
C PRO A 248 -2.60 -14.19 -11.94
N LEU A 249 -1.37 -14.24 -12.47
CA LEU A 249 -0.65 -13.04 -12.90
C LEU A 249 -1.00 -12.61 -14.33
N ALA A 250 -1.59 -13.49 -15.15
CA ALA A 250 -1.88 -13.20 -16.55
C ALA A 250 -2.83 -12.01 -16.74
N PRO A 251 -3.96 -11.89 -16.04
CA PRO A 251 -4.84 -10.71 -16.17
C PRO A 251 -4.09 -9.42 -15.83
N LEU A 252 -3.28 -9.41 -14.78
CA LEU A 252 -2.50 -8.25 -14.35
C LEU A 252 -1.54 -7.79 -15.45
N ILE A 253 -0.82 -8.72 -16.07
CA ILE A 253 0.13 -8.42 -17.16
C ILE A 253 -0.62 -7.85 -18.37
N VAL A 254 -1.70 -8.51 -18.78
CA VAL A 254 -2.46 -8.11 -19.97
C VAL A 254 -3.14 -6.76 -19.78
N ILE A 255 -3.74 -6.50 -18.62
CA ILE A 255 -4.36 -5.20 -18.29
C ILE A 255 -3.31 -4.09 -18.32
N ASN A 256 -2.19 -4.28 -17.64
CA ASN A 256 -1.11 -3.30 -17.61
C ASN A 256 -0.52 -3.04 -18.99
N PHE A 257 -0.31 -4.08 -19.79
CA PHE A 257 0.19 -3.95 -21.16
C PHE A 257 -0.80 -3.19 -22.05
N THR A 258 -2.08 -3.52 -21.98
CA THR A 258 -3.12 -2.87 -22.78
C THR A 258 -3.24 -1.39 -22.45
N ILE A 259 -3.34 -1.04 -21.17
CA ILE A 259 -3.49 0.36 -20.72
C ILE A 259 -2.18 1.13 -20.96
N GLY A 260 -1.03 0.53 -20.66
CA GLY A 260 0.28 1.14 -20.89
C GLY A 260 0.52 1.46 -22.36
N THR A 261 0.19 0.51 -23.26
CA THR A 261 0.30 0.72 -24.70
C THR A 261 -0.66 1.81 -25.19
N LEU A 262 -1.91 1.77 -24.76
CA LEU A 262 -2.89 2.80 -25.10
C LEU A 262 -2.44 4.19 -24.62
N PHE A 263 -1.93 4.26 -23.39
CA PHE A 263 -1.40 5.51 -22.84
C PHE A 263 -0.23 6.04 -23.69
N VAL A 264 0.75 5.20 -24.04
CA VAL A 264 1.89 5.60 -24.86
C VAL A 264 1.43 6.09 -26.23
N LEU A 265 0.50 5.39 -26.89
CA LEU A 265 -0.04 5.79 -28.18
C LEU A 265 -0.72 7.17 -28.10
N VAL A 266 -1.59 7.38 -27.11
CA VAL A 266 -2.27 8.67 -26.87
C VAL A 266 -1.26 9.76 -26.55
N ALA A 267 -0.29 9.49 -25.68
CA ALA A 267 0.72 10.47 -25.30
C ALA A 267 1.61 10.87 -26.49
N VAL A 268 2.01 9.92 -27.33
CA VAL A 268 2.76 10.23 -28.57
C VAL A 268 1.91 11.06 -29.53
N LEU A 269 0.63 10.76 -29.65
CA LEU A 269 -0.29 11.51 -30.52
C LEU A 269 -0.48 12.95 -30.04
N LEU A 270 -0.59 13.17 -28.72
CA LEU A 270 -0.84 14.50 -28.13
C LEU A 270 0.42 15.35 -27.99
N ILE A 271 1.54 14.73 -27.55
CA ILE A 271 2.79 15.45 -27.24
C ILE A 271 3.70 15.52 -28.46
N GLY A 272 3.59 14.55 -29.36
CA GLY A 272 4.54 14.38 -30.46
C GLY A 272 5.88 13.79 -29.99
N LEU A 273 6.79 13.61 -30.93
CA LEU A 273 8.16 13.13 -30.67
C LEU A 273 9.21 14.23 -30.77
N ASP A 274 8.78 15.47 -31.07
CA ASP A 274 9.68 16.61 -31.18
C ASP A 274 10.17 17.08 -29.81
N PRO A 275 11.46 17.46 -29.67
CA PRO A 275 12.01 17.90 -28.40
C PRO A 275 11.27 19.10 -27.81
N ILE A 276 10.79 18.98 -26.57
CA ILE A 276 10.11 20.05 -25.85
C ILE A 276 11.14 21.10 -25.45
N ARG A 277 11.06 22.29 -26.05
CA ARG A 277 11.90 23.44 -25.71
C ARG A 277 11.33 24.12 -24.46
N LEU A 278 11.96 23.94 -23.32
CA LEU A 278 11.65 24.71 -22.13
C LEU A 278 12.21 26.13 -22.30
N THR A 279 11.43 27.05 -22.85
CA THR A 279 11.78 28.44 -22.88
C THR A 279 11.66 29.00 -21.47
N ARG A 280 12.79 29.18 -20.80
CA ARG A 280 12.85 29.89 -19.52
C ARG A 280 12.24 31.26 -19.74
N GLY A 281 11.14 31.53 -19.04
CA GLY A 281 10.33 32.72 -19.22
C GLY A 281 11.19 33.99 -19.34
N ARG A 282 10.82 34.83 -20.30
CA ARG A 282 11.36 36.17 -20.57
C ARG A 282 11.70 36.81 -19.23
N ARG A 283 13.01 37.10 -18.99
CA ARG A 283 13.44 37.89 -17.84
C ARG A 283 12.53 39.12 -17.80
N SER A 284 11.68 39.19 -16.79
CA SER A 284 10.90 40.39 -16.52
C SER A 284 11.90 41.52 -16.34
N ILE A 285 11.85 42.49 -17.26
CA ILE A 285 12.67 43.68 -17.18
C ILE A 285 12.36 44.28 -15.80
N PRO A 286 13.38 44.47 -14.91
CA PRO A 286 13.14 45.01 -13.59
C PRO A 286 12.32 46.30 -13.68
N MET A 287 11.34 46.45 -12.81
CA MET A 287 10.41 47.59 -12.81
C MET A 287 11.15 48.95 -12.85
N ARG A 288 12.35 49.02 -12.25
CA ARG A 288 13.23 50.21 -12.30
C ARG A 288 13.63 50.63 -13.73
N VAL A 289 13.78 49.69 -14.66
CA VAL A 289 14.14 49.98 -16.05
C VAL A 289 12.92 50.38 -16.85
N LYS A 290 11.73 49.83 -16.52
CA LYS A 290 10.46 50.29 -17.11
C LYS A 290 10.11 51.71 -16.69
N LEU A 291 10.31 52.06 -15.41
CA LEU A 291 10.05 53.42 -14.92
C LEU A 291 10.98 54.47 -15.56
N ARG A 292 12.28 54.14 -15.74
CA ARG A 292 13.24 55.05 -16.40
C ARG A 292 12.94 55.32 -17.88
N ARG A 293 12.24 54.36 -18.53
CA ARG A 293 11.82 54.54 -19.95
C ARG A 293 10.54 55.35 -20.09
N TRP A 294 9.78 55.47 -19.01
CA TRP A 294 8.52 56.24 -18.98
C TRP A 294 8.73 57.70 -18.56
N LEU A 295 9.89 58.03 -17.94
CA LEU A 295 10.25 59.35 -17.45
C LEU A 295 11.24 60.07 -18.39
N ARG A 296 11.46 59.56 -19.58
CA ARG A 296 12.13 60.23 -20.70
C ARG A 296 11.13 60.40 -21.85
#